data_2de382496a0a2f6c73a12daf56a6b744
#
_entry.id   2de382496a0a2f6c73a12daf56a6b744
#
_cell.length_a   1.000
_cell.length_b   1.000
_cell.length_c   1.000
_cell.angle_alpha   90.00
_cell.angle_beta   90.00
_cell.angle_gamma   90.00
#
_symmetry.space_group_name_H-M   'P 1'
#
loop_
_entity.id
_entity.type
_entity.pdbx_description
1 polymer ?
#
loop_
_entity_poly.entity_id
_entity_poly.type
_entity_poly.pdbx_seq_one_letter_code
_entity_poly.pdbx_strand_id
1 'polypeptide(L)'
;MYKLMNAATVQMKEIDSSHPIAVCNGDLLFADILAEECKDVDIIGVNMYRGSSFGDAFQRVKNELNKPILFTEFGCDAFNAIENAEDQRMQAYYMVENWKEIYQNAAGLGKAGNSIGGFTFQFSDGWWKYGQTKNLEVHDNNASWSNGGYGLDLAPGENNMNEEWFGVCAKGPTNERGLYDLYPRAAYYALKEAHQINPYKDGFTVAS
;
A
#
# COMPACT_ATOMS: atom_id res chain seq x y z
N MET A 1 8.23 16.26 -15.75
CA MET A 1 7.09 15.38 -15.44
C MET A 1 6.04 16.12 -14.62
N TYR A 2 6.29 16.58 -13.41
CA TYR A 2 5.28 17.19 -12.52
C TYR A 2 4.58 18.44 -13.09
N LYS A 3 5.29 19.32 -13.80
CA LYS A 3 4.65 20.43 -14.53
C LYS A 3 3.58 19.97 -15.52
N LEU A 4 3.82 18.87 -16.23
CA LEU A 4 2.85 18.31 -17.17
C LEU A 4 1.66 17.67 -16.43
N MET A 5 1.92 17.03 -15.31
CA MET A 5 0.83 16.49 -14.45
C MET A 5 -0.07 17.63 -13.96
N ASN A 6 0.52 18.73 -13.49
CA ASN A 6 -0.28 19.88 -13.06
C ASN A 6 -1.06 20.53 -14.19
N ALA A 7 -0.45 20.68 -15.37
CA ALA A 7 -1.15 21.21 -16.54
C ALA A 7 -2.34 20.30 -16.95
N ALA A 8 -2.17 18.99 -16.91
CA ALA A 8 -3.26 18.05 -17.13
C ALA A 8 -4.36 18.19 -16.06
N THR A 9 -3.97 18.35 -14.78
CA THR A 9 -4.92 18.59 -13.68
C THR A 9 -5.78 19.83 -13.94
N VAL A 10 -5.17 20.95 -14.36
CA VAL A 10 -5.91 22.17 -14.70
C VAL A 10 -6.92 21.90 -15.81
N GLN A 11 -6.50 21.25 -16.90
CA GLN A 11 -7.41 20.91 -18.00
C GLN A 11 -8.54 19.98 -17.58
N MET A 12 -8.25 18.98 -16.74
CA MET A 12 -9.29 18.07 -16.20
C MET A 12 -10.32 18.85 -15.37
N LYS A 13 -9.89 19.82 -14.55
CA LYS A 13 -10.77 20.66 -13.74
C LYS A 13 -11.61 21.63 -14.55
N GLU A 14 -11.16 22.03 -15.74
CA GLU A 14 -11.97 22.80 -16.70
C GLU A 14 -13.15 21.99 -17.24
N ILE A 15 -12.96 20.66 -17.36
CA ILE A 15 -14.00 19.74 -17.86
C ILE A 15 -14.91 19.29 -16.71
N ASP A 16 -14.33 18.93 -15.57
CA ASP A 16 -15.05 18.49 -14.37
C ASP A 16 -14.42 19.11 -13.13
N SER A 17 -15.08 20.12 -12.60
CA SER A 17 -14.68 20.82 -11.37
C SER A 17 -15.20 20.17 -10.09
N SER A 18 -16.03 19.14 -10.19
CA SER A 18 -16.72 18.53 -9.06
C SER A 18 -15.94 17.39 -8.40
N HIS A 19 -15.05 16.73 -9.12
CA HIS A 19 -14.26 15.63 -8.59
C HIS A 19 -12.83 16.06 -8.24
N PRO A 20 -12.31 15.60 -7.09
CA PRO A 20 -10.91 15.84 -6.75
C PRO A 20 -9.97 15.03 -7.64
N ILE A 21 -8.80 15.58 -7.91
CA ILE A 21 -7.77 14.95 -8.73
C ILE A 21 -6.61 14.55 -7.84
N ALA A 22 -6.23 13.27 -7.91
CA ALA A 22 -5.08 12.73 -7.23
C ALA A 22 -3.90 12.54 -8.20
N VAL A 23 -2.69 12.75 -7.70
CA VAL A 23 -1.47 12.27 -8.34
C VAL A 23 -0.95 11.08 -7.54
N CYS A 24 -0.52 10.03 -8.22
CA CYS A 24 0.16 8.90 -7.57
C CYS A 24 1.67 9.04 -7.73
N ASN A 25 2.39 8.91 -6.63
CA ASN A 25 3.86 8.98 -6.58
C ASN A 25 4.43 7.74 -5.87
N GLY A 26 5.64 7.34 -6.26
CA GLY A 26 6.39 6.30 -5.56
C GLY A 26 6.93 6.86 -4.24
N ASP A 27 6.39 6.44 -3.11
CA ASP A 27 6.69 6.98 -1.79
C ASP A 27 6.59 8.53 -1.77
N LEU A 28 7.39 9.22 -0.98
CA LEU A 28 7.51 10.69 -0.96
C LEU A 28 8.78 11.18 -1.67
N LEU A 29 9.19 10.46 -2.70
CA LEU A 29 10.27 10.90 -3.56
C LEU A 29 9.89 12.20 -4.24
N PHE A 30 10.81 13.18 -4.25
CA PHE A 30 10.60 14.48 -4.88
C PHE A 30 9.39 15.27 -4.35
N ALA A 31 9.08 15.12 -3.04
CA ALA A 31 7.97 15.83 -2.42
C ALA A 31 8.11 17.35 -2.53
N ASP A 32 9.33 17.88 -2.46
CA ASP A 32 9.68 19.28 -2.68
C ASP A 32 9.27 19.78 -4.09
N ILE A 33 9.62 19.03 -5.13
CA ILE A 33 9.25 19.36 -6.51
C ILE A 33 7.72 19.24 -6.69
N LEU A 34 7.11 18.25 -6.07
CA LEU A 34 5.67 18.05 -6.13
C LEU A 34 4.92 19.21 -5.46
N ALA A 35 5.42 19.71 -4.33
CA ALA A 35 4.89 20.87 -3.64
C ALA A 35 4.98 22.16 -4.49
N GLU A 36 6.08 22.32 -5.22
CA GLU A 36 6.29 23.49 -6.08
C GLU A 36 5.45 23.44 -7.36
N GLU A 37 5.39 22.29 -8.01
CA GLU A 37 4.90 22.16 -9.38
C GLU A 37 3.46 21.64 -9.49
N CYS A 38 2.93 20.93 -8.47
CA CYS A 38 1.60 20.29 -8.49
C CYS A 38 0.59 21.00 -7.58
N LYS A 39 0.46 22.32 -7.73
CA LYS A 39 -0.40 23.14 -6.85
C LYS A 39 -1.88 22.86 -7.04
N ASP A 40 -2.31 22.53 -8.24
CA ASP A 40 -3.71 22.29 -8.59
C ASP A 40 -4.18 20.86 -8.30
N VAL A 41 -3.28 19.94 -7.99
CA VAL A 41 -3.62 18.57 -7.53
C VAL A 41 -4.27 18.64 -6.15
N ASP A 42 -5.34 17.89 -5.92
CA ASP A 42 -6.10 17.93 -4.67
C ASP A 42 -5.62 16.91 -3.64
N ILE A 43 -5.17 15.74 -4.08
CA ILE A 43 -4.83 14.59 -3.25
C ILE A 43 -3.45 14.07 -3.62
N ILE A 44 -2.64 13.79 -2.61
CA ILE A 44 -1.36 13.12 -2.80
C ILE A 44 -1.53 11.62 -2.62
N GLY A 45 -1.49 10.90 -3.71
CA GLY A 45 -1.43 9.44 -3.74
C GLY A 45 -0.02 8.94 -3.61
N VAL A 46 0.20 7.89 -2.82
CA VAL A 46 1.52 7.30 -2.63
C VAL A 46 1.46 5.78 -2.71
N ASN A 47 2.42 5.18 -3.43
CA ASN A 47 2.72 3.77 -3.34
C ASN A 47 3.83 3.61 -2.31
N MET A 48 3.51 3.09 -1.12
CA MET A 48 4.43 3.14 0.01
C MET A 48 4.57 1.79 0.71
N TYR A 49 5.79 1.30 0.77
CA TYR A 49 6.15 0.02 1.36
C TYR A 49 7.27 0.24 2.38
N ARG A 50 6.91 0.55 3.63
CA ARG A 50 7.83 0.89 4.70
C ARG A 50 7.77 -0.04 5.92
N GLY A 51 7.21 -1.23 5.77
CA GLY A 51 7.03 -2.17 6.87
C GLY A 51 5.78 -1.90 7.68
N SER A 52 5.83 -2.06 8.99
CA SER A 52 4.68 -1.92 9.89
C SER A 52 4.25 -0.47 10.17
N SER A 53 5.02 0.51 9.70
CA SER A 53 4.75 1.93 9.91
C SER A 53 5.07 2.74 8.67
N PHE A 54 4.23 3.71 8.34
CA PHE A 54 4.52 4.72 7.33
C PHE A 54 5.45 5.83 7.84
N GLY A 55 5.82 5.78 9.12
CA GLY A 55 6.76 6.73 9.74
C GLY A 55 6.24 8.17 9.71
N ASP A 56 6.99 9.03 9.09
CA ASP A 56 6.72 10.47 9.01
C ASP A 56 5.76 10.89 7.87
N ALA A 57 5.27 9.94 7.08
CA ALA A 57 4.56 10.22 5.82
C ALA A 57 3.37 11.16 5.99
N PHE A 58 2.51 10.93 6.98
CA PHE A 58 1.33 11.76 7.22
C PHE A 58 1.72 13.20 7.56
N GLN A 59 2.71 13.35 8.45
CA GLN A 59 3.15 14.67 8.89
C GLN A 59 3.90 15.43 7.80
N ARG A 60 4.70 14.73 6.99
CA ARG A 60 5.40 15.32 5.85
C ARG A 60 4.41 15.84 4.80
N VAL A 61 3.42 15.03 4.40
CA VAL A 61 2.41 15.46 3.42
C VAL A 61 1.62 16.65 3.95
N LYS A 62 1.29 16.66 5.26
CA LYS A 62 0.62 17.81 5.87
C LYS A 62 1.48 19.07 5.85
N ASN A 63 2.73 18.97 6.25
CA ASN A 63 3.61 20.13 6.43
C ASN A 63 4.19 20.66 5.12
N GLU A 64 4.60 19.76 4.23
CA GLU A 64 5.30 20.10 2.99
C GLU A 64 4.34 20.40 1.84
N LEU A 65 3.20 19.71 1.80
CA LEU A 65 2.24 19.75 0.68
C LEU A 65 0.89 20.39 1.07
N ASN A 66 0.54 20.38 2.36
CA ASN A 66 -0.75 20.84 2.89
C ASN A 66 -1.95 20.21 2.16
N LYS A 67 -1.90 18.93 1.91
CA LYS A 67 -2.91 18.17 1.17
C LYS A 67 -3.27 16.87 1.91
N PRO A 68 -4.43 16.28 1.61
CA PRO A 68 -4.74 14.92 2.06
C PRO A 68 -3.82 13.90 1.41
N ILE A 69 -3.52 12.83 2.15
CA ILE A 69 -2.78 11.67 1.69
C ILE A 69 -3.72 10.48 1.45
N LEU A 70 -3.53 9.81 0.31
CA LEU A 70 -4.16 8.56 -0.06
C LEU A 70 -3.07 7.51 -0.34
N PHE A 71 -3.10 6.40 0.38
CA PHE A 71 -2.19 5.29 0.06
C PHE A 71 -2.75 4.53 -1.14
N THR A 72 -2.24 4.83 -2.32
CA THR A 72 -2.67 4.21 -3.58
C THR A 72 -2.19 2.77 -3.70
N GLU A 73 -1.08 2.45 -3.03
CA GLU A 73 -0.65 1.08 -2.76
C GLU A 73 0.11 1.03 -1.43
N PHE A 74 -0.15 -0.03 -0.68
CA PHE A 74 0.68 -0.48 0.43
C PHE A 74 0.39 -1.96 0.70
N GLY A 75 1.30 -2.63 1.38
CA GLY A 75 1.09 -4.03 1.72
C GLY A 75 2.36 -4.72 2.14
N CYS A 76 2.26 -6.03 2.21
CA CYS A 76 3.36 -6.92 2.49
C CYS A 76 3.11 -8.22 1.74
N ASP A 77 4.16 -8.89 1.32
CA ASP A 77 4.05 -10.25 0.83
C ASP A 77 3.78 -11.24 1.98
N ALA A 78 3.35 -12.44 1.62
CA ALA A 78 3.11 -13.53 2.55
C ALA A 78 4.29 -14.49 2.66
N PHE A 79 5.47 -14.13 2.15
CA PHE A 79 6.63 -14.98 2.12
C PHE A 79 7.73 -14.46 3.04
N ASN A 80 8.13 -15.29 4.00
CA ASN A 80 9.24 -14.99 4.89
C ASN A 80 10.56 -15.42 4.22
N ALA A 81 11.37 -14.43 3.81
CA ALA A 81 12.61 -14.68 3.09
C ALA A 81 13.70 -15.33 3.97
N ILE A 82 13.66 -15.14 5.29
CA ILE A 82 14.59 -15.78 6.23
C ILE A 82 14.23 -17.27 6.39
N GLU A 83 12.96 -17.56 6.61
CA GLU A 83 12.46 -18.92 6.84
C GLU A 83 12.27 -19.68 5.51
N ASN A 84 12.35 -19.01 4.37
CA ASN A 84 12.07 -19.52 3.03
C ASN A 84 10.73 -20.26 2.95
N ALA A 85 9.69 -19.68 3.53
CA ALA A 85 8.36 -20.25 3.65
C ALA A 85 7.26 -19.20 3.70
N GLU A 86 6.04 -19.58 3.37
CA GLU A 86 4.87 -18.74 3.56
C GLU A 86 4.67 -18.40 5.05
N ASP A 87 4.49 -17.11 5.35
CA ASP A 87 4.15 -16.61 6.69
C ASP A 87 2.95 -15.65 6.62
N GLN A 88 1.77 -16.22 6.71
CA GLN A 88 0.50 -15.47 6.65
C GLN A 88 0.30 -14.55 7.86
N ARG A 89 0.92 -14.87 9.03
CA ARG A 89 0.81 -14.02 10.23
C ARG A 89 1.62 -12.75 10.05
N MET A 90 2.82 -12.87 9.51
CA MET A 90 3.68 -11.73 9.22
C MET A 90 2.97 -10.77 8.25
N GLN A 91 2.42 -11.28 7.15
CA GLN A 91 1.64 -10.47 6.20
C GLN A 91 0.48 -9.74 6.89
N ALA A 92 -0.33 -10.46 7.65
CA ALA A 92 -1.47 -9.89 8.37
C ALA A 92 -1.04 -8.80 9.36
N TYR A 93 0.03 -9.04 10.10
CA TYR A 93 0.58 -8.07 11.06
C TYR A 93 0.95 -6.75 10.38
N TYR A 94 1.75 -6.79 9.32
CA TYR A 94 2.16 -5.57 8.61
C TYR A 94 0.95 -4.79 8.06
N MET A 95 0.00 -5.49 7.43
CA MET A 95 -1.17 -4.83 6.85
C MET A 95 -2.09 -4.21 7.90
N VAL A 96 -2.29 -4.88 9.03
CA VAL A 96 -3.10 -4.35 10.14
C VAL A 96 -2.45 -3.14 10.79
N GLU A 97 -1.13 -3.16 11.03
CA GLU A 97 -0.42 -2.01 11.58
C GLU A 97 -0.51 -0.79 10.64
N ASN A 98 -0.39 -0.99 9.34
CA ASN A 98 -0.58 0.08 8.37
C ASN A 98 -2.00 0.66 8.43
N TRP A 99 -3.05 -0.17 8.49
CA TRP A 99 -4.43 0.31 8.61
C TRP A 99 -4.69 1.04 9.93
N LYS A 100 -4.07 0.61 11.03
CA LYS A 100 -4.12 1.33 12.31
C LYS A 100 -3.60 2.77 12.15
N GLU A 101 -2.46 2.95 11.49
CA GLU A 101 -1.91 4.29 11.26
C GLU A 101 -2.81 5.13 10.34
N ILE A 102 -3.36 4.56 9.28
CA ILE A 102 -4.31 5.23 8.39
C ILE A 102 -5.51 5.76 9.20
N TYR A 103 -6.11 4.94 10.06
CA TYR A 103 -7.23 5.34 10.89
C TYR A 103 -6.86 6.37 11.96
N GLN A 104 -5.70 6.21 12.61
CA GLN A 104 -5.22 7.17 13.62
C GLN A 104 -4.92 8.55 13.04
N ASN A 105 -4.65 8.63 11.77
CA ASN A 105 -4.39 9.88 11.05
C ASN A 105 -5.53 10.30 10.12
N ALA A 106 -6.72 9.67 10.26
CA ALA A 106 -7.87 9.97 9.40
C ALA A 106 -8.22 11.45 9.40
N ALA A 107 -8.71 11.96 8.27
CA ALA A 107 -8.96 13.36 8.04
C ALA A 107 -9.88 13.96 9.14
N GLY A 108 -9.43 15.02 9.78
CA GLY A 108 -10.15 15.65 10.90
C GLY A 108 -9.95 14.99 12.27
N LEU A 109 -9.23 13.89 12.38
CA LEU A 109 -8.86 13.29 13.66
C LEU A 109 -7.50 13.78 14.16
N GLY A 110 -7.21 13.50 15.46
CA GLY A 110 -6.15 14.10 16.27
C GLY A 110 -4.77 14.15 15.66
N LYS A 111 -4.11 13.09 15.31
CA LYS A 111 -2.71 13.06 14.85
C LYS A 111 -2.45 14.02 13.66
N ALA A 112 -1.94 13.57 12.53
CA ALA A 112 -1.80 14.43 11.35
C ALA A 112 -3.17 14.88 10.80
N GLY A 113 -4.18 14.02 10.85
CA GLY A 113 -5.55 14.35 10.50
C GLY A 113 -5.76 14.64 9.01
N ASN A 114 -4.98 14.01 8.15
CA ASN A 114 -5.00 14.24 6.70
C ASN A 114 -5.09 12.96 5.85
N SER A 115 -5.20 11.79 6.47
CA SER A 115 -5.38 10.54 5.74
C SER A 115 -6.82 10.37 5.28
N ILE A 116 -7.02 10.05 4.02
CA ILE A 116 -8.33 9.75 3.44
C ILE A 116 -8.51 8.27 3.10
N GLY A 117 -7.57 7.43 3.49
CA GLY A 117 -7.63 5.98 3.33
C GLY A 117 -6.53 5.40 2.47
N GLY A 118 -6.75 4.19 1.97
CA GLY A 118 -5.78 3.52 1.13
C GLY A 118 -6.30 2.25 0.48
N PHE A 119 -5.48 1.70 -0.42
CA PHE A 119 -5.72 0.46 -1.13
C PHE A 119 -4.59 -0.52 -0.82
N THR A 120 -4.97 -1.64 -0.20
CA THR A 120 -4.00 -2.71 0.07
C THR A 120 -3.60 -3.40 -1.24
N PHE A 121 -2.34 -3.51 -1.49
CA PHE A 121 -1.79 -4.23 -2.63
C PHE A 121 -1.32 -5.61 -2.17
N GLN A 122 -1.96 -6.73 -2.62
CA GLN A 122 -3.07 -6.78 -3.57
C GLN A 122 -4.08 -7.88 -3.20
N PHE A 123 -5.17 -8.03 -3.98
CA PHE A 123 -6.22 -9.00 -3.67
C PHE A 123 -5.77 -10.45 -3.88
N SER A 124 -5.18 -10.76 -5.02
CA SER A 124 -4.65 -12.09 -5.34
C SER A 124 -3.19 -12.03 -5.75
N ASP A 125 -2.47 -13.13 -5.55
CA ASP A 125 -1.08 -13.25 -5.96
C ASP A 125 -0.86 -12.92 -7.44
N GLY A 126 0.30 -12.36 -7.74
CA GLY A 126 0.68 -11.97 -9.09
C GLY A 126 1.86 -12.77 -9.61
N TRP A 127 1.60 -13.78 -10.45
CA TRP A 127 2.64 -14.72 -10.92
C TRP A 127 3.50 -14.20 -12.09
N TRP A 128 3.33 -12.98 -12.51
CA TRP A 128 4.01 -12.37 -13.66
C TRP A 128 4.95 -11.23 -13.27
N LYS A 129 5.44 -11.25 -12.05
CA LYS A 129 6.23 -10.15 -11.49
C LYS A 129 7.68 -10.13 -12.02
N TYR A 130 8.45 -9.17 -11.54
CA TYR A 130 9.78 -8.85 -12.05
C TYR A 130 10.67 -10.07 -12.27
N GLY A 131 11.20 -10.18 -13.48
CA GLY A 131 12.13 -11.27 -13.86
C GLY A 131 11.48 -12.61 -14.18
N GLN A 132 10.18 -12.77 -13.99
CA GLN A 132 9.47 -14.02 -14.23
C GLN A 132 9.03 -14.16 -15.69
N THR A 133 9.53 -15.17 -16.33
CA THR A 133 9.24 -15.45 -17.74
C THR A 133 8.86 -16.91 -17.99
N LYS A 134 8.92 -17.75 -16.94
CA LYS A 134 8.68 -19.20 -17.00
C LYS A 134 7.94 -19.64 -15.74
N ASN A 135 7.25 -20.79 -15.86
CA ASN A 135 6.52 -21.41 -14.75
C ASN A 135 5.55 -20.47 -14.03
N LEU A 136 4.81 -19.66 -14.80
CA LEU A 136 3.92 -18.62 -14.27
C LEU A 136 2.72 -19.17 -13.48
N GLU A 137 2.62 -20.47 -13.29
CA GLU A 137 1.58 -21.12 -12.46
C GLU A 137 2.12 -21.64 -11.14
N VAL A 138 3.38 -21.35 -10.82
CA VAL A 138 4.07 -21.81 -9.60
C VAL A 138 4.75 -20.62 -8.95
N HIS A 139 4.47 -20.39 -7.67
CA HIS A 139 5.18 -19.39 -6.89
C HIS A 139 6.68 -19.73 -6.84
N ASP A 140 7.51 -18.75 -7.12
CA ASP A 140 8.94 -18.87 -6.86
C ASP A 140 9.32 -18.23 -5.50
N ASN A 141 10.55 -18.46 -5.08
CA ASN A 141 11.06 -17.97 -3.80
C ASN A 141 12.03 -16.79 -3.99
N ASN A 142 12.07 -16.20 -5.19
CA ASN A 142 12.98 -15.11 -5.47
C ASN A 142 12.37 -13.79 -5.01
N ALA A 143 13.09 -13.10 -4.14
CA ALA A 143 12.74 -11.74 -3.77
C ALA A 143 13.17 -10.76 -4.86
N SER A 144 12.31 -9.81 -5.19
CA SER A 144 12.54 -8.84 -6.25
C SER A 144 13.37 -7.65 -5.77
N TRP A 145 13.25 -7.29 -4.49
CA TRP A 145 13.90 -6.13 -3.90
C TRP A 145 13.99 -6.23 -2.38
N SER A 146 14.79 -5.36 -1.77
CA SER A 146 15.05 -5.33 -0.34
C SER A 146 14.35 -4.16 0.34
N ASN A 147 13.73 -4.40 1.49
CA ASN A 147 13.14 -3.36 2.31
C ASN A 147 13.38 -3.60 3.80
N GLY A 148 14.23 -2.76 4.41
CA GLY A 148 14.59 -2.85 5.82
C GLY A 148 13.45 -2.59 6.80
N GLY A 149 12.33 -2.03 6.35
CA GLY A 149 11.13 -1.84 7.16
C GLY A 149 10.38 -3.13 7.49
N TYR A 150 10.66 -4.20 6.76
CA TYR A 150 10.10 -5.55 6.99
C TYR A 150 11.09 -6.42 7.78
N GLY A 151 11.45 -5.95 8.99
CA GLY A 151 12.49 -6.57 9.81
C GLY A 151 12.21 -8.00 10.27
N LEU A 152 10.96 -8.48 10.18
CA LEU A 152 10.60 -9.84 10.55
C LEU A 152 11.12 -10.89 9.55
N ASP A 153 11.41 -10.49 8.32
CA ASP A 153 11.90 -11.36 7.25
C ASP A 153 13.14 -10.82 6.52
N LEU A 154 13.74 -9.75 7.02
CA LEU A 154 14.92 -9.13 6.44
C LEU A 154 16.22 -9.66 7.06
N ALA A 155 17.03 -10.36 6.26
CA ALA A 155 18.43 -10.57 6.54
C ALA A 155 19.27 -9.44 5.89
N PRO A 156 20.16 -8.74 6.61
CA PRO A 156 20.96 -7.65 6.05
C PRO A 156 21.74 -8.08 4.79
N GLY A 157 21.59 -7.31 3.72
CA GLY A 157 22.21 -7.59 2.42
C GLY A 157 21.43 -8.53 1.51
N GLU A 158 20.28 -9.02 1.96
CA GLU A 158 19.40 -9.88 1.17
C GLU A 158 18.09 -9.18 0.82
N ASN A 159 17.40 -9.67 -0.19
CA ASN A 159 16.07 -9.22 -0.55
C ASN A 159 15.02 -9.93 0.31
N ASN A 160 13.91 -9.23 0.59
CA ASN A 160 12.82 -9.74 1.39
C ASN A 160 11.43 -9.43 0.83
N MET A 161 11.35 -8.84 -0.39
CA MET A 161 10.06 -8.53 -1.01
C MET A 161 9.81 -9.48 -2.18
N ASN A 162 8.93 -10.46 -1.94
CA ASN A 162 8.57 -11.51 -2.91
C ASN A 162 7.23 -11.13 -3.58
N GLU A 163 7.30 -10.44 -4.71
CA GLU A 163 6.12 -9.82 -5.32
C GLU A 163 5.03 -10.81 -5.76
N GLU A 164 5.37 -12.06 -6.01
CA GLU A 164 4.37 -13.08 -6.31
C GLU A 164 3.41 -13.36 -5.15
N TRP A 165 3.84 -13.11 -3.91
CA TRP A 165 3.13 -13.45 -2.68
C TRP A 165 2.35 -12.28 -2.08
N PHE A 166 2.12 -11.21 -2.81
CA PHE A 166 1.45 -10.01 -2.28
C PHE A 166 -0.06 -10.15 -2.09
N GLY A 167 -0.68 -11.19 -2.62
CA GLY A 167 -2.11 -11.40 -2.49
C GLY A 167 -2.57 -11.63 -1.04
N VAL A 168 -3.66 -10.99 -0.65
CA VAL A 168 -4.39 -11.41 0.57
C VAL A 168 -5.12 -12.74 0.35
N CYS A 169 -5.25 -13.15 -0.91
CA CYS A 169 -5.64 -14.49 -1.33
C CYS A 169 -4.49 -15.12 -2.13
N ALA A 170 -4.07 -16.31 -1.71
CA ALA A 170 -3.15 -17.12 -2.50
C ALA A 170 -3.83 -17.58 -3.80
N LYS A 171 -3.08 -17.62 -4.87
CA LYS A 171 -3.54 -18.13 -6.15
C LYS A 171 -3.17 -19.61 -6.27
N GLY A 172 -4.16 -20.45 -6.48
CA GLY A 172 -4.00 -21.87 -6.71
C GLY A 172 -3.91 -22.23 -8.20
N PRO A 173 -3.97 -23.54 -8.52
CA PRO A 173 -3.96 -24.00 -9.89
C PRO A 173 -5.19 -23.53 -10.67
N THR A 174 -5.08 -23.57 -11.98
CA THR A 174 -6.21 -23.31 -12.89
C THR A 174 -7.22 -24.45 -12.79
N ASN A 175 -8.48 -24.12 -12.55
CA ASN A 175 -9.59 -25.07 -12.54
C ASN A 175 -10.10 -25.42 -13.96
N GLU A 176 -11.09 -26.29 -14.05
CA GLU A 176 -11.69 -26.74 -15.33
C GLU A 176 -12.26 -25.60 -16.21
N ARG A 177 -12.54 -24.46 -15.62
CA ARG A 177 -13.02 -23.26 -16.34
C ARG A 177 -11.89 -22.32 -16.80
N GLY A 178 -10.66 -22.70 -16.59
CA GLY A 178 -9.49 -21.84 -16.87
C GLY A 178 -9.32 -20.68 -15.88
N LEU A 179 -9.96 -20.75 -14.72
CA LEU A 179 -9.85 -19.74 -13.66
C LEU A 179 -8.99 -20.29 -12.53
N TYR A 180 -8.21 -19.42 -11.89
CA TYR A 180 -7.45 -19.79 -10.70
C TYR A 180 -8.36 -19.90 -9.48
N ASP A 181 -8.17 -20.94 -8.69
CA ASP A 181 -8.77 -21.02 -7.37
C ASP A 181 -8.04 -20.05 -6.42
N LEU A 182 -8.80 -19.39 -5.55
CA LEU A 182 -8.27 -18.42 -4.61
C LEU A 182 -8.44 -18.92 -3.18
N TYR A 183 -7.37 -18.85 -2.40
CA TYR A 183 -7.34 -19.29 -1.01
C TYR A 183 -7.07 -18.10 -0.10
N PRO A 184 -8.08 -17.61 0.66
CA PRO A 184 -7.89 -16.49 1.57
C PRO A 184 -6.83 -16.79 2.64
N ARG A 185 -5.86 -15.87 2.78
CA ARG A 185 -4.83 -15.89 3.81
C ARG A 185 -5.33 -15.24 5.11
N ALA A 186 -4.54 -15.33 6.17
CA ALA A 186 -4.83 -14.66 7.44
C ALA A 186 -5.07 -13.15 7.27
N ALA A 187 -4.33 -12.49 6.37
CA ALA A 187 -4.50 -11.08 6.05
C ALA A 187 -5.89 -10.74 5.51
N TYR A 188 -6.50 -11.62 4.70
CA TYR A 188 -7.87 -11.42 4.20
C TYR A 188 -8.87 -11.25 5.35
N TYR A 189 -8.81 -12.15 6.35
CA TYR A 189 -9.72 -12.11 7.49
C TYR A 189 -9.42 -10.94 8.42
N ALA A 190 -8.15 -10.64 8.66
CA ALA A 190 -7.74 -9.51 9.48
C ALA A 190 -8.18 -8.17 8.86
N LEU A 191 -8.04 -8.00 7.54
CA LEU A 191 -8.52 -6.81 6.83
C LEU A 191 -10.04 -6.73 6.81
N LYS A 192 -10.75 -7.85 6.69
CA LYS A 192 -12.21 -7.88 6.81
C LYS A 192 -12.68 -7.28 8.14
N GLU A 193 -12.00 -7.59 9.24
CA GLU A 193 -12.31 -7.01 10.55
C GLU A 193 -11.86 -5.55 10.64
N ALA A 194 -10.66 -5.22 10.17
CA ALA A 194 -10.15 -3.85 10.16
C ALA A 194 -11.08 -2.89 9.39
N HIS A 195 -11.62 -3.31 8.25
CA HIS A 195 -12.51 -2.49 7.43
C HIS A 195 -13.91 -2.26 8.05
N GLN A 196 -14.26 -2.94 9.14
CA GLN A 196 -15.48 -2.65 9.89
C GLN A 196 -15.30 -1.51 10.89
N ILE A 197 -14.06 -1.10 11.15
CA ILE A 197 -13.76 -0.03 12.09
C ILE A 197 -14.13 1.32 11.46
N ASN A 198 -14.85 2.13 12.24
CA ASN A 198 -15.12 3.52 11.89
C ASN A 198 -14.27 4.43 12.79
N PRO A 199 -13.22 5.08 12.23
CA PRO A 199 -12.33 5.92 13.02
C PRO A 199 -13.00 7.16 13.61
N TYR A 200 -14.18 7.52 13.15
CA TYR A 200 -14.94 8.70 13.61
C TYR A 200 -15.94 8.39 14.71
N LYS A 201 -16.06 7.16 15.17
CA LYS A 201 -16.90 6.83 16.31
C LYS A 201 -16.19 7.19 17.61
N ASP A 202 -16.98 7.70 18.57
CA ASP A 202 -16.49 7.99 19.92
C ASP A 202 -15.85 6.75 20.55
N GLY A 203 -14.70 6.95 21.20
CA GLY A 203 -13.97 5.87 21.85
C GLY A 203 -13.17 4.96 20.92
N PHE A 204 -12.97 5.34 19.66
CA PHE A 204 -12.07 4.62 18.78
C PHE A 204 -10.66 4.60 19.37
N THR A 205 -10.25 3.44 19.83
CA THR A 205 -8.88 3.11 20.23
C THR A 205 -8.46 1.88 19.47
N VAL A 206 -7.34 1.98 18.75
CA VAL A 206 -6.74 0.78 18.18
C VAL A 206 -6.10 0.03 19.33
N ALA A 207 -6.58 -1.17 19.63
CA ALA A 207 -5.95 -2.05 20.61
C ALA A 207 -4.49 -2.31 20.16
N SER A 208 -3.57 -2.15 21.09
CA SER A 208 -2.15 -2.40 20.90
C SER A 208 -1.84 -3.90 20.82
#